data_f41b0643f814381e50d502fe0fa66d09
#
_entry.id   f41b0643f814381e50d502fe0fa66d09
#
_cell.length_a   1.000
_cell.length_b   1.000
_cell.length_c   1.000
_cell.angle_alpha   90.00
_cell.angle_beta   90.00
_cell.angle_gamma   90.00
#
_symmetry.space_group_name_H-M   'P 1'
#
loop_
_entity.id
_entity.type
_entity.pdbx_description
1 polymer ?
#
loop_
_entity_poly.entity_id
_entity_poly.type
_entity_poly.pdbx_seq_one_letter_code
_entity_poly.pdbx_strand_id
1 'polypeptide(L)'
;MTHRSDRREFLRTLTAATLAAATADLALSDPSFSAPNKSLLVFTKSSGFEHEVVKRKDGKLSIAETAVTELGQKNGFGVTCSKDGRIFDSKDFHNYQAVFFFTTGDLTQSATDKNPPMSPAGKQALLTSIEQGLGFVGCHAASDTFHTPPDTPDLSNRYIAHGAQSDPYLRMLGGEFIIHGRDPRLQTANIIINDPSFPGLAGVQSPVSFNEEWYSLKDFATDMHVIATVDTSMLKNECYQRRPYPVTWARMNGKGRVFFIAMGDRPENWQNAFFLNLLAGGIRWSLGEAKADLSQNLLAAAPGYADIPPKFPPAPAK
;
A
#
# COMPACT_ATOMS: atom_id res chain seq x y z
N MET A 1 9.68 -77.95 -68.57
CA MET A 1 8.36 -78.22 -67.98
C MET A 1 8.07 -77.13 -66.98
N THR A 2 7.12 -76.31 -67.33
CA THR A 2 6.69 -75.07 -66.66
C THR A 2 5.75 -75.40 -65.50
N HIS A 3 6.01 -74.89 -64.33
CA HIS A 3 4.96 -74.71 -63.31
C HIS A 3 4.77 -73.24 -62.95
N ARG A 4 3.65 -72.71 -63.43
CA ARG A 4 3.10 -71.45 -62.99
C ARG A 4 2.53 -71.65 -61.61
N SER A 5 3.04 -71.04 -60.60
CA SER A 5 2.37 -70.84 -59.33
C SER A 5 1.54 -69.60 -59.31
N ASP A 6 0.33 -69.84 -58.83
CA ASP A 6 -0.82 -68.92 -58.96
C ASP A 6 -0.71 -67.70 -58.02
N ARG A 7 -0.87 -66.53 -58.60
CA ARG A 7 -0.82 -65.22 -57.91
C ARG A 7 -2.05 -65.02 -57.00
N ARG A 8 -2.93 -65.97 -56.88
CA ARG A 8 -4.20 -65.82 -56.17
C ARG A 8 -4.22 -66.29 -54.70
N GLU A 9 -3.21 -66.99 -54.25
CA GLU A 9 -3.16 -67.40 -52.84
C GLU A 9 -2.40 -66.50 -51.90
N PHE A 10 -1.67 -65.52 -52.40
CA PHE A 10 -0.90 -64.56 -51.59
C PHE A 10 -1.76 -63.38 -51.02
N LEU A 11 -3.02 -63.28 -51.38
CA LEU A 11 -3.94 -62.22 -50.99
C LEU A 11 -4.98 -62.55 -49.95
N ARG A 12 -4.85 -63.65 -49.24
CA ARG A 12 -5.87 -64.09 -48.25
C ARG A 12 -5.39 -64.18 -46.80
N THR A 13 -4.21 -63.72 -46.45
CA THR A 13 -3.73 -63.61 -45.05
C THR A 13 -3.16 -62.24 -44.69
N LEU A 14 -3.88 -61.19 -45.04
CA LEU A 14 -3.73 -59.90 -44.37
C LEU A 14 -4.88 -59.80 -43.35
N THR A 15 -4.66 -60.39 -42.19
CA THR A 15 -5.45 -60.12 -40.99
C THR A 15 -5.31 -58.63 -40.66
N ALA A 16 -6.42 -57.98 -40.61
CA ALA A 16 -6.54 -56.58 -40.19
C ALA A 16 -6.05 -56.42 -38.76
N ALA A 17 -4.80 -55.93 -38.62
CA ALA A 17 -4.37 -55.31 -37.39
C ALA A 17 -4.90 -53.89 -37.41
N THR A 18 -6.04 -53.65 -36.80
CA THR A 18 -6.54 -52.33 -36.48
C THR A 18 -5.59 -51.71 -35.47
N LEU A 19 -4.73 -50.78 -35.96
CA LEU A 19 -4.01 -49.85 -35.10
C LEU A 19 -5.09 -48.93 -34.50
N ALA A 20 -5.48 -49.18 -33.27
CA ALA A 20 -6.13 -48.16 -32.44
C ALA A 20 -5.08 -47.08 -32.13
N ALA A 21 -5.07 -46.02 -32.91
CA ALA A 21 -4.39 -44.80 -32.54
C ALA A 21 -5.17 -44.21 -31.34
N ALA A 22 -4.62 -44.47 -30.14
CA ALA A 22 -5.04 -43.74 -28.96
C ALA A 22 -4.56 -42.28 -29.18
N THR A 23 -5.46 -41.43 -29.67
CA THR A 23 -5.32 -39.97 -29.54
C THR A 23 -5.46 -39.66 -28.05
N ALA A 24 -4.31 -39.63 -27.34
CA ALA A 24 -4.27 -38.96 -26.06
C ALA A 24 -4.53 -37.48 -26.35
N ASP A 25 -5.77 -37.06 -26.16
CA ASP A 25 -6.09 -35.64 -25.95
C ASP A 25 -5.32 -35.20 -24.72
N LEU A 26 -4.12 -34.69 -24.94
CA LEU A 26 -3.48 -33.78 -24.02
C LEU A 26 -4.38 -32.53 -23.97
N ALA A 27 -5.43 -32.62 -23.14
CA ALA A 27 -6.09 -31.44 -22.63
C ALA A 27 -5.00 -30.62 -21.94
N LEU A 28 -4.44 -29.67 -22.65
CA LEU A 28 -3.77 -28.53 -22.06
C LEU A 28 -4.84 -27.90 -21.18
N SER A 29 -4.87 -28.29 -19.90
CA SER A 29 -5.60 -27.57 -18.90
C SER A 29 -4.94 -26.19 -18.86
N ASP A 30 -5.56 -25.21 -19.51
CA ASP A 30 -5.29 -23.82 -19.25
C ASP A 30 -5.28 -23.65 -17.73
N PRO A 31 -4.24 -23.06 -17.14
CA PRO A 31 -4.28 -22.75 -15.73
C PRO A 31 -5.53 -21.90 -15.55
N SER A 32 -6.58 -22.49 -14.99
CA SER A 32 -7.79 -21.77 -14.63
C SER A 32 -7.33 -20.67 -13.66
N PHE A 33 -7.20 -19.45 -14.17
CA PHE A 33 -7.05 -18.27 -13.35
C PHE A 33 -8.33 -18.18 -12.52
N SER A 34 -8.31 -18.79 -11.34
CA SER A 34 -9.35 -18.59 -10.35
C SER A 34 -9.41 -17.09 -10.08
N ALA A 35 -10.61 -16.50 -10.17
CA ALA A 35 -10.78 -15.10 -9.82
C ALA A 35 -10.18 -14.86 -8.42
N PRO A 36 -9.44 -13.77 -8.22
CA PRO A 36 -8.78 -13.52 -6.94
C PRO A 36 -9.84 -13.47 -5.83
N ASN A 37 -9.60 -14.21 -4.75
CA ASN A 37 -10.52 -14.30 -3.62
C ASN A 37 -10.68 -12.98 -2.85
N LYS A 38 -9.76 -12.02 -3.02
CA LYS A 38 -9.71 -10.72 -2.36
C LYS A 38 -9.43 -9.62 -3.36
N SER A 39 -10.06 -8.45 -3.15
CA SER A 39 -9.92 -7.29 -4.02
C SER A 39 -9.47 -6.07 -3.22
N LEU A 40 -8.47 -5.36 -3.74
CA LEU A 40 -7.91 -4.13 -3.22
C LEU A 40 -8.30 -2.95 -4.12
N LEU A 41 -8.89 -1.91 -3.53
CA LEU A 41 -9.02 -0.61 -4.20
C LEU A 41 -7.76 0.21 -3.96
N VAL A 42 -7.03 0.54 -5.01
CA VAL A 42 -5.89 1.46 -4.98
C VAL A 42 -6.40 2.86 -5.33
N PHE A 43 -6.38 3.75 -4.35
CA PHE A 43 -6.90 5.11 -4.46
C PHE A 43 -5.77 6.13 -4.34
N THR A 44 -5.52 6.89 -5.41
CA THR A 44 -4.35 7.77 -5.55
C THR A 44 -4.72 9.21 -5.89
N LYS A 45 -5.91 9.65 -5.43
CA LYS A 45 -6.38 11.02 -5.63
C LYS A 45 -5.52 12.02 -4.86
N SER A 46 -5.23 13.16 -5.49
CA SER A 46 -4.53 14.29 -4.88
C SER A 46 -5.42 15.54 -4.87
N SER A 47 -5.80 16.01 -3.68
CA SER A 47 -6.45 17.31 -3.48
C SER A 47 -5.45 18.37 -2.98
N GLY A 48 -4.31 17.93 -2.43
CA GLY A 48 -3.12 18.72 -2.16
C GLY A 48 -2.04 18.52 -3.23
N PHE A 49 -0.79 18.32 -2.83
CA PHE A 49 0.33 18.09 -3.75
C PHE A 49 0.19 16.74 -4.48
N GLU A 50 0.30 16.74 -5.81
CA GLU A 50 0.31 15.50 -6.58
C GLU A 50 1.74 14.97 -6.74
N HIS A 51 2.09 13.91 -6.01
CA HIS A 51 3.39 13.26 -6.09
C HIS A 51 3.61 12.61 -7.46
N GLU A 52 4.85 12.62 -7.95
CA GLU A 52 5.20 12.04 -9.26
C GLU A 52 4.80 10.56 -9.36
N VAL A 53 4.96 9.81 -8.30
CA VAL A 53 4.67 8.36 -8.24
C VAL A 53 3.19 8.01 -8.38
N VAL A 54 2.29 8.95 -8.11
CA VAL A 54 0.83 8.76 -8.28
C VAL A 54 0.29 9.47 -9.53
N LYS A 55 1.11 10.24 -10.22
CA LYS A 55 0.71 10.99 -11.41
C LYS A 55 0.52 10.07 -12.60
N ARG A 56 -0.69 10.01 -13.13
CA ARG A 56 -0.97 9.31 -14.39
C ARG A 56 -0.53 10.14 -15.58
N LYS A 57 0.10 9.50 -16.56
CA LYS A 57 0.54 10.12 -17.82
C LYS A 57 -0.08 9.35 -18.99
N ASP A 58 -0.63 10.06 -19.96
CA ASP A 58 -1.21 9.48 -21.19
C ASP A 58 -2.26 8.38 -20.92
N GLY A 59 -3.07 8.55 -19.88
CA GLY A 59 -4.10 7.58 -19.50
C GLY A 59 -3.59 6.26 -18.90
N LYS A 60 -2.26 6.12 -18.72
CA LYS A 60 -1.63 4.92 -18.12
C LYS A 60 -1.65 5.01 -16.59
N LEU A 61 -1.59 3.85 -15.96
CA LEU A 61 -1.41 3.75 -14.51
C LEU A 61 -0.12 4.47 -14.10
N SER A 62 -0.15 5.08 -12.92
CA SER A 62 1.03 5.67 -12.31
C SER A 62 2.03 4.60 -11.83
N ILE A 63 3.23 5.04 -11.41
CA ILE A 63 4.27 4.14 -10.89
C ILE A 63 3.74 3.32 -9.71
N ALA A 64 3.11 3.98 -8.72
CA ALA A 64 2.55 3.31 -7.55
C ALA A 64 1.42 2.34 -7.92
N GLU A 65 0.49 2.77 -8.79
CA GLU A 65 -0.62 1.94 -9.26
C GLU A 65 -0.12 0.71 -10.01
N THR A 66 0.88 0.86 -10.88
CA THR A 66 1.50 -0.26 -11.61
C THR A 66 2.15 -1.25 -10.66
N ALA A 67 3.00 -0.76 -9.74
CA ALA A 67 3.70 -1.62 -8.79
C ALA A 67 2.73 -2.39 -7.87
N VAL A 68 1.67 -1.73 -7.35
CA VAL A 68 0.67 -2.42 -6.52
C VAL A 68 -0.15 -3.42 -7.34
N THR A 69 -0.40 -3.15 -8.64
CA THR A 69 -1.06 -4.10 -9.53
C THR A 69 -0.20 -5.35 -9.74
N GLU A 70 1.11 -5.18 -9.96
CA GLU A 70 2.08 -6.29 -10.07
C GLU A 70 2.19 -7.08 -8.77
N LEU A 71 2.16 -6.40 -7.59
CA LEU A 71 2.08 -7.09 -6.29
C LEU A 71 0.81 -7.93 -6.18
N GLY A 72 -0.34 -7.43 -6.68
CA GLY A 72 -1.59 -8.19 -6.72
C GLY A 72 -1.46 -9.46 -7.55
N GLN A 73 -0.93 -9.34 -8.76
CA GLN A 73 -0.69 -10.48 -9.65
C GLN A 73 0.23 -11.52 -9.01
N LYS A 74 1.32 -11.07 -8.38
CA LYS A 74 2.30 -11.95 -7.73
C LYS A 74 1.77 -12.65 -6.47
N ASN A 75 0.85 -11.99 -5.74
CA ASN A 75 0.37 -12.48 -4.45
C ASN A 75 -1.08 -12.99 -4.47
N GLY A 76 -1.76 -12.98 -5.63
CA GLY A 76 -3.07 -13.61 -5.79
C GLY A 76 -4.26 -12.75 -5.34
N PHE A 77 -4.13 -11.42 -5.23
CA PHE A 77 -5.26 -10.52 -4.97
C PHE A 77 -5.56 -9.61 -6.18
N GLY A 78 -6.85 -9.29 -6.37
CA GLY A 78 -7.29 -8.37 -7.41
C GLY A 78 -7.00 -6.92 -7.05
N VAL A 79 -6.71 -6.09 -8.07
CA VAL A 79 -6.42 -4.66 -7.90
C VAL A 79 -7.28 -3.85 -8.85
N THR A 80 -7.94 -2.82 -8.31
CA THR A 80 -8.64 -1.79 -9.08
C THR A 80 -8.05 -0.43 -8.69
N CYS A 81 -7.61 0.36 -9.68
CA CYS A 81 -7.01 1.68 -9.44
C CYS A 81 -8.01 2.79 -9.78
N SER A 82 -8.22 3.72 -8.86
CA SER A 82 -9.10 4.88 -9.05
C SER A 82 -8.49 6.16 -8.48
N LYS A 83 -8.84 7.29 -9.10
CA LYS A 83 -8.68 8.65 -8.55
C LYS A 83 -10.03 9.34 -8.35
N ASP A 84 -11.13 8.69 -8.71
CA ASP A 84 -12.48 9.22 -8.63
C ASP A 84 -13.07 9.00 -7.23
N GLY A 85 -13.25 10.10 -6.48
CA GLY A 85 -13.77 10.04 -5.12
C GLY A 85 -15.20 9.54 -5.00
N ARG A 86 -15.99 9.58 -6.10
CA ARG A 86 -17.38 9.08 -6.12
C ARG A 86 -17.49 7.57 -5.93
N ILE A 87 -16.37 6.84 -6.05
CA ILE A 87 -16.36 5.40 -5.81
C ILE A 87 -16.83 5.05 -4.39
N PHE A 88 -16.58 5.91 -3.41
CA PHE A 88 -16.97 5.70 -2.02
C PHE A 88 -18.48 5.90 -1.76
N ASP A 89 -19.20 6.50 -2.72
CA ASP A 89 -20.66 6.63 -2.72
C ASP A 89 -21.33 5.51 -3.52
N SER A 90 -20.54 4.69 -4.20
CA SER A 90 -21.00 3.63 -5.10
C SER A 90 -21.25 2.33 -4.33
N LYS A 91 -22.21 1.53 -4.81
CA LYS A 91 -22.41 0.16 -4.32
C LYS A 91 -21.18 -0.73 -4.55
N ASP A 92 -20.39 -0.43 -5.56
CA ASP A 92 -19.19 -1.20 -5.92
C ASP A 92 -18.09 -1.08 -4.86
N PHE A 93 -18.11 -0.03 -4.02
CA PHE A 93 -17.18 0.12 -2.92
C PHE A 93 -17.21 -1.09 -1.96
N HIS A 94 -18.35 -1.70 -1.75
CA HIS A 94 -18.51 -2.86 -0.88
C HIS A 94 -17.93 -4.17 -1.44
N ASN A 95 -17.47 -4.17 -2.70
CA ASN A 95 -16.82 -5.33 -3.31
C ASN A 95 -15.34 -5.48 -2.91
N TYR A 96 -14.74 -4.46 -2.29
CA TYR A 96 -13.35 -4.48 -1.87
C TYR A 96 -13.20 -4.99 -0.45
N GLN A 97 -12.14 -5.74 -0.19
CA GLN A 97 -11.77 -6.25 1.14
C GLN A 97 -10.71 -5.36 1.82
N ALA A 98 -10.01 -4.54 1.05
CA ALA A 98 -9.14 -3.50 1.57
C ALA A 98 -9.06 -2.31 0.60
N VAL A 99 -8.63 -1.16 1.13
CA VAL A 99 -8.28 0.02 0.34
C VAL A 99 -6.83 0.40 0.59
N PHE A 100 -6.16 0.84 -0.45
CA PHE A 100 -4.81 1.41 -0.40
C PHE A 100 -4.90 2.90 -0.74
N PHE A 101 -4.37 3.76 0.14
CA PHE A 101 -4.32 5.21 -0.06
C PHE A 101 -2.88 5.69 -0.24
N PHE A 102 -2.65 6.39 -1.33
CA PHE A 102 -1.54 7.32 -1.50
C PHE A 102 -2.15 8.65 -1.97
N THR A 103 -2.65 9.41 -1.05
CA THR A 103 -3.51 10.59 -1.27
C THR A 103 -2.97 11.80 -0.53
N THR A 104 -3.42 13.00 -0.90
CA THR A 104 -3.04 14.25 -0.23
C THR A 104 -4.21 15.20 -0.10
N GLY A 105 -4.21 16.00 0.96
CA GLY A 105 -5.15 17.08 1.19
C GLY A 105 -6.57 16.62 1.54
N ASP A 106 -7.51 17.53 1.53
CA ASP A 106 -8.91 17.22 1.79
C ASP A 106 -9.58 16.65 0.54
N LEU A 107 -9.78 15.33 0.52
CA LEU A 107 -10.34 14.61 -0.64
C LEU A 107 -11.81 14.98 -0.92
N THR A 108 -12.47 15.70 -0.01
CA THR A 108 -13.83 16.22 -0.25
C THR A 108 -13.84 17.53 -1.02
N GLN A 109 -12.66 18.13 -1.24
CA GLN A 109 -12.49 19.38 -1.98
C GLN A 109 -12.07 19.14 -3.44
N SER A 110 -12.07 20.22 -4.20
CA SER A 110 -11.56 20.23 -5.57
C SER A 110 -10.13 19.71 -5.62
N ALA A 111 -9.86 18.86 -6.59
CA ALA A 111 -8.58 18.18 -6.70
C ALA A 111 -7.56 18.92 -7.56
N THR A 112 -6.30 18.90 -7.16
CA THR A 112 -5.19 19.33 -8.01
C THR A 112 -5.01 18.39 -9.21
N ASP A 113 -5.33 17.12 -9.05
CA ASP A 113 -5.34 16.09 -10.10
C ASP A 113 -6.59 16.13 -11.00
N LYS A 114 -7.50 17.07 -10.78
CA LYS A 114 -8.75 17.29 -11.54
C LYS A 114 -9.73 16.12 -11.54
N ASN A 115 -9.56 15.12 -10.68
CA ASN A 115 -10.52 14.03 -10.53
C ASN A 115 -11.66 14.43 -9.58
N PRO A 116 -12.86 13.83 -9.71
CA PRO A 116 -14.00 14.15 -8.86
C PRO A 116 -13.68 13.97 -7.36
N PRO A 117 -14.16 14.87 -6.50
CA PRO A 117 -13.98 14.75 -5.06
C PRO A 117 -14.78 13.59 -4.47
N MET A 118 -14.35 13.13 -3.30
CA MET A 118 -15.14 12.28 -2.41
C MET A 118 -16.26 13.13 -1.78
N SER A 119 -17.46 12.58 -1.63
CA SER A 119 -18.48 13.28 -0.85
C SER A 119 -18.20 13.17 0.65
N PRO A 120 -18.76 14.07 1.50
CA PRO A 120 -18.72 13.88 2.96
C PRO A 120 -19.34 12.55 3.40
N ALA A 121 -20.38 12.08 2.70
CA ALA A 121 -20.99 10.76 2.96
C ALA A 121 -20.03 9.63 2.57
N GLY A 122 -19.28 9.77 1.46
CA GLY A 122 -18.25 8.83 1.04
C GLY A 122 -17.10 8.74 2.05
N LYS A 123 -16.66 9.87 2.65
CA LYS A 123 -15.70 9.86 3.77
C LYS A 123 -16.24 9.06 4.95
N GLN A 124 -17.49 9.31 5.34
CA GLN A 124 -18.12 8.57 6.42
C GLN A 124 -18.27 7.07 6.10
N ALA A 125 -18.67 6.73 4.88
CA ALA A 125 -18.79 5.36 4.41
C ALA A 125 -17.45 4.60 4.49
N LEU A 126 -16.35 5.25 4.07
CA LEU A 126 -15.00 4.70 4.21
C LEU A 126 -14.67 4.37 5.67
N LEU A 127 -14.82 5.35 6.58
CA LEU A 127 -14.48 5.20 7.99
C LEU A 127 -15.33 4.10 8.66
N THR A 128 -16.63 4.10 8.40
CA THR A 128 -17.55 3.08 8.93
C THR A 128 -17.20 1.69 8.38
N SER A 129 -16.87 1.57 7.10
CA SER A 129 -16.49 0.28 6.50
C SER A 129 -15.20 -0.26 7.12
N ILE A 130 -14.21 0.61 7.42
CA ILE A 130 -12.98 0.20 8.09
C ILE A 130 -13.31 -0.29 9.51
N GLU A 131 -14.11 0.46 10.26
CA GLU A 131 -14.53 0.04 11.62
C GLU A 131 -15.25 -1.33 11.60
N GLN A 132 -15.99 -1.63 10.54
CA GLN A 132 -16.71 -2.88 10.34
C GLN A 132 -15.85 -4.04 9.79
N GLY A 133 -14.63 -3.78 9.36
CA GLY A 133 -13.68 -4.84 8.96
C GLY A 133 -13.00 -4.67 7.60
N LEU A 134 -13.28 -3.60 6.85
CA LEU A 134 -12.51 -3.27 5.64
C LEU A 134 -11.05 -3.02 6.04
N GLY A 135 -10.10 -3.63 5.33
CA GLY A 135 -8.68 -3.36 5.52
C GLY A 135 -8.30 -1.97 4.97
N PHE A 136 -7.31 -1.36 5.59
CA PHE A 136 -6.76 -0.07 5.15
C PHE A 136 -5.23 -0.13 5.06
N VAL A 137 -4.67 0.38 3.96
CA VAL A 137 -3.23 0.54 3.75
C VAL A 137 -2.96 2.01 3.43
N GLY A 138 -2.29 2.71 4.31
CA GLY A 138 -1.80 4.06 4.07
C GLY A 138 -0.34 4.04 3.62
N CYS A 139 -0.02 4.73 2.54
CA CYS A 139 1.33 4.88 2.02
C CYS A 139 1.72 6.35 1.98
N HIS A 140 2.87 6.67 2.52
CA HIS A 140 3.50 7.99 2.49
C HIS A 140 2.52 9.14 2.80
N ALA A 141 2.08 9.86 1.76
CA ALA A 141 1.20 11.01 1.87
C ALA A 141 -0.23 10.70 2.35
N ALA A 142 -0.58 9.42 2.58
CA ALA A 142 -1.83 9.11 3.25
C ALA A 142 -1.93 9.78 4.64
N SER A 143 -0.81 10.09 5.30
CA SER A 143 -0.77 10.87 6.54
C SER A 143 -0.91 12.39 6.34
N ASP A 144 -0.77 12.90 5.10
CA ASP A 144 -1.02 14.28 4.66
C ASP A 144 -2.42 14.43 4.05
N THR A 145 -3.36 13.61 4.48
CA THR A 145 -4.74 13.56 4.00
C THR A 145 -5.68 13.90 5.16
N PHE A 146 -6.67 14.78 4.93
CA PHE A 146 -7.66 15.19 5.91
C PHE A 146 -7.05 15.78 7.20
N HIS A 147 -6.17 16.76 7.08
CA HIS A 147 -5.59 17.43 8.25
C HIS A 147 -6.62 17.85 9.27
N THR A 148 -6.20 17.80 10.53
CA THR A 148 -7.02 18.29 11.64
C THR A 148 -7.23 19.81 11.50
N PRO A 149 -8.48 20.29 11.43
CA PRO A 149 -8.77 21.72 11.27
C PRO A 149 -8.37 22.56 12.49
N PRO A 150 -8.07 23.86 12.29
CA PRO A 150 -7.91 24.53 11.01
C PRO A 150 -6.56 24.23 10.34
N ASP A 151 -6.56 23.91 9.04
CA ASP A 151 -5.30 23.84 8.28
C ASP A 151 -4.93 25.24 7.82
N THR A 152 -4.02 25.90 8.56
CA THR A 152 -3.65 27.30 8.35
C THR A 152 -2.46 27.42 7.41
N PRO A 153 -2.36 28.50 6.58
CA PRO A 153 -1.24 28.69 5.66
C PRO A 153 0.14 28.72 6.32
N ASP A 154 0.22 29.15 7.60
CA ASP A 154 1.45 29.16 8.40
C ASP A 154 1.80 27.81 9.02
N LEU A 155 0.99 26.79 8.77
CA LEU A 155 1.13 25.43 9.29
C LEU A 155 1.21 25.33 10.82
N SER A 156 0.85 26.40 11.56
CA SER A 156 1.02 26.44 13.03
C SER A 156 0.22 25.33 13.73
N ASN A 157 -0.98 25.02 13.22
CA ASN A 157 -1.84 23.98 13.76
C ASN A 157 -1.24 22.58 13.59
N ARG A 158 -0.39 22.35 12.59
CA ARG A 158 0.27 21.06 12.37
C ARG A 158 1.30 20.73 13.44
N TYR A 159 1.77 21.73 14.23
CA TYR A 159 2.69 21.54 15.35
C TYR A 159 1.99 21.40 16.72
N ILE A 160 0.68 21.24 16.72
CA ILE A 160 -0.12 21.02 17.91
C ILE A 160 -0.59 19.57 17.93
N ALA A 161 -0.30 18.86 19.01
CA ALA A 161 -0.89 17.53 19.22
C ALA A 161 -2.39 17.66 19.52
N HIS A 162 -3.23 17.03 18.71
CA HIS A 162 -4.69 17.10 18.83
C HIS A 162 -5.27 15.88 19.56
N GLY A 163 -4.55 14.74 19.56
CA GLY A 163 -4.97 13.52 20.21
C GLY A 163 -6.39 13.08 19.82
N ALA A 164 -7.29 13.00 20.78
CA ALA A 164 -8.69 12.63 20.53
C ALA A 164 -9.48 13.64 19.68
N GLN A 165 -8.98 14.86 19.48
CA GLN A 165 -9.58 15.91 18.67
C GLN A 165 -9.10 15.90 17.21
N SER A 166 -8.15 15.03 16.87
CA SER A 166 -7.69 14.86 15.48
C SER A 166 -8.84 14.46 14.56
N ASP A 167 -8.69 14.76 13.25
CA ASP A 167 -9.67 14.30 12.25
C ASP A 167 -9.92 12.77 12.40
N PRO A 168 -11.17 12.32 12.27
CA PRO A 168 -11.49 10.88 12.40
C PRO A 168 -10.65 9.96 11.49
N TYR A 169 -10.28 10.43 10.30
CA TYR A 169 -9.42 9.66 9.39
C TYR A 169 -8.00 9.49 9.98
N LEU A 170 -7.43 10.56 10.55
CA LEU A 170 -6.10 10.50 11.15
C LEU A 170 -6.07 9.66 12.44
N ARG A 171 -7.15 9.71 13.21
CA ARG A 171 -7.31 8.78 14.36
C ARG A 171 -7.38 7.32 13.91
N MET A 172 -8.09 7.04 12.81
CA MET A 172 -8.13 5.71 12.21
C MET A 172 -6.75 5.28 11.72
N LEU A 173 -6.03 6.17 11.02
CA LEU A 173 -4.69 5.91 10.49
C LEU A 173 -3.66 5.70 11.61
N GLY A 174 -3.75 6.49 12.66
CA GLY A 174 -2.86 6.43 13.83
C GLY A 174 -1.64 7.34 13.74
N GLY A 175 -1.68 8.39 12.91
CA GLY A 175 -0.63 9.41 12.81
C GLY A 175 -0.96 10.50 11.80
N GLU A 176 -0.43 11.70 12.01
CA GLU A 176 -0.66 12.88 11.16
C GLU A 176 0.66 13.49 10.72
N PHE A 177 0.75 13.88 9.46
CA PHE A 177 1.87 14.61 8.90
C PHE A 177 1.96 16.04 9.48
N ILE A 178 3.18 16.44 9.85
CA ILE A 178 3.51 17.82 10.24
C ILE A 178 4.12 18.54 9.03
N ILE A 179 5.31 18.09 8.63
CA ILE A 179 6.13 18.67 7.58
C ILE A 179 7.25 17.68 7.20
N HIS A 180 7.96 17.95 6.11
CA HIS A 180 9.22 17.27 5.75
C HIS A 180 10.37 18.28 5.62
N GLY A 181 11.61 17.80 5.65
CA GLY A 181 12.80 18.59 5.37
C GLY A 181 12.83 19.09 3.92
N ARG A 182 13.57 20.16 3.65
CA ARG A 182 13.60 20.79 2.33
C ARG A 182 14.96 20.82 1.69
N ASP A 183 15.98 21.09 2.47
CA ASP A 183 17.35 21.19 2.00
C ASP A 183 18.28 20.41 2.94
N PRO A 184 18.58 19.17 2.59
CA PRO A 184 18.02 18.40 1.47
C PRO A 184 16.61 17.85 1.76
N ARG A 185 15.76 17.75 0.72
CA ARG A 185 14.43 17.12 0.81
C ARG A 185 14.54 15.61 0.96
N LEU A 186 15.34 14.98 0.09
CA LEU A 186 15.60 13.55 0.12
C LEU A 186 16.83 13.26 1.00
N GLN A 187 16.67 12.40 1.98
CA GLN A 187 17.71 12.10 2.96
C GLN A 187 17.82 10.61 3.24
N THR A 188 19.04 10.14 3.41
CA THR A 188 19.29 8.76 3.85
C THR A 188 19.21 8.71 5.38
N ALA A 189 18.41 7.79 5.89
CA ALA A 189 18.33 7.47 7.32
C ALA A 189 18.38 5.95 7.55
N ASN A 190 18.64 5.58 8.78
CA ASN A 190 18.53 4.20 9.23
C ASN A 190 17.09 3.91 9.68
N ILE A 191 16.49 2.89 9.09
CA ILE A 191 15.24 2.31 9.55
C ILE A 191 15.57 1.20 10.53
N ILE A 192 15.10 1.33 11.76
CA ILE A 192 15.23 0.30 12.80
C ILE A 192 14.00 -0.60 12.71
N ILE A 193 14.22 -1.89 12.47
CA ILE A 193 13.14 -2.88 12.44
C ILE A 193 12.83 -3.28 13.89
N ASN A 194 11.61 -2.96 14.34
CA ASN A 194 11.13 -3.25 15.69
C ASN A 194 10.40 -4.60 15.77
N ASP A 195 9.79 -5.04 14.65
CA ASP A 195 9.22 -6.38 14.52
C ASP A 195 9.71 -7.08 13.25
N PRO A 196 10.79 -7.88 13.33
CA PRO A 196 11.30 -8.62 12.17
C PRO A 196 10.41 -9.80 11.76
N SER A 197 9.39 -10.14 12.57
CA SER A 197 8.44 -11.22 12.27
C SER A 197 7.26 -10.74 11.42
N PHE A 198 7.07 -9.44 11.26
CA PHE A 198 5.98 -8.90 10.46
C PHE A 198 6.07 -9.39 9.00
N PRO A 199 4.93 -9.70 8.35
CA PRO A 199 4.92 -10.18 6.96
C PRO A 199 5.71 -9.27 6.02
N GLY A 200 6.60 -9.87 5.22
CA GLY A 200 7.48 -9.17 4.29
C GLY A 200 8.87 -8.79 4.83
N LEU A 201 9.15 -9.01 6.12
CA LEU A 201 10.44 -8.70 6.74
C LEU A 201 11.35 -9.91 7.00
N ALA A 202 10.93 -11.11 6.61
CA ALA A 202 11.74 -12.32 6.82
C ALA A 202 13.14 -12.16 6.23
N GLY A 203 14.18 -12.33 7.07
CA GLY A 203 15.59 -12.22 6.68
C GLY A 203 16.13 -10.79 6.53
N VAL A 204 15.31 -9.77 6.76
CA VAL A 204 15.77 -8.37 6.74
C VAL A 204 16.64 -8.09 7.97
N GLN A 205 17.84 -7.55 7.72
CA GLN A 205 18.75 -7.13 8.79
C GLN A 205 18.42 -5.69 9.22
N SER A 206 18.51 -5.40 10.52
CA SER A 206 18.33 -4.05 11.08
C SER A 206 19.68 -3.48 11.53
N PRO A 207 19.98 -2.20 11.28
CA PRO A 207 19.16 -1.22 10.57
C PRO A 207 19.20 -1.37 9.05
N VAL A 208 18.16 -0.87 8.37
CA VAL A 208 18.12 -0.72 6.91
C VAL A 208 18.43 0.72 6.52
N SER A 209 19.47 0.95 5.74
CA SER A 209 19.75 2.28 5.18
C SER A 209 18.79 2.57 4.02
N PHE A 210 18.03 3.67 4.11
CA PHE A 210 17.00 3.98 3.12
C PHE A 210 16.96 5.48 2.82
N ASN A 211 16.85 5.83 1.54
CA ASN A 211 16.77 7.23 1.10
C ASN A 211 15.34 7.59 0.72
N GLU A 212 14.78 8.59 1.40
CA GLU A 212 13.38 8.97 1.28
C GLU A 212 13.14 10.45 1.56
N GLU A 213 11.96 10.98 1.22
CA GLU A 213 11.39 12.18 1.78
C GLU A 213 10.74 11.83 3.12
N TRP A 214 11.49 12.00 4.21
CA TRP A 214 10.99 11.62 5.52
C TRP A 214 9.95 12.62 6.02
N TYR A 215 8.76 12.11 6.32
CA TYR A 215 7.71 12.91 6.95
C TYR A 215 7.91 12.93 8.46
N SER A 216 7.97 14.15 9.05
CA SER A 216 7.81 14.29 10.49
C SER A 216 6.34 14.14 10.84
N LEU A 217 6.04 13.23 11.76
CA LEU A 217 4.68 12.80 12.09
C LEU A 217 4.36 13.09 13.56
N LYS A 218 3.07 13.22 13.89
CA LYS A 218 2.55 13.43 15.24
C LYS A 218 1.27 12.62 15.48
N ASP A 219 0.70 12.78 16.67
CA ASP A 219 -0.59 12.18 17.07
C ASP A 219 -0.64 10.66 16.84
N PHE A 220 0.46 9.99 17.19
CA PHE A 220 0.54 8.54 17.09
C PHE A 220 -0.47 7.86 18.02
N ALA A 221 -1.27 6.96 17.48
CA ALA A 221 -2.21 6.17 18.26
C ALA A 221 -1.47 5.23 19.22
N THR A 222 -1.83 5.28 20.50
CA THR A 222 -1.12 4.53 21.55
C THR A 222 -1.34 3.02 21.50
N ASP A 223 -2.35 2.58 20.77
CA ASP A 223 -2.71 1.16 20.57
C ASP A 223 -2.04 0.52 19.33
N MET A 224 -1.11 1.22 18.68
CA MET A 224 -0.41 0.68 17.51
C MET A 224 0.67 -0.35 17.87
N HIS A 225 0.92 -1.24 16.92
CA HIS A 225 2.10 -2.08 16.85
C HIS A 225 3.09 -1.46 15.87
N VAL A 226 4.21 -0.96 16.37
CA VAL A 226 5.28 -0.34 15.58
C VAL A 226 6.14 -1.42 14.95
N ILE A 227 6.19 -1.43 13.64
CA ILE A 227 6.97 -2.38 12.83
C ILE A 227 8.38 -1.82 12.60
N ALA A 228 8.47 -0.51 12.32
CA ALA A 228 9.74 0.17 12.11
C ALA A 228 9.71 1.63 12.56
N THR A 229 10.86 2.10 13.05
CA THR A 229 11.12 3.50 13.40
C THR A 229 12.24 4.06 12.52
N VAL A 230 12.26 5.38 12.33
CA VAL A 230 13.38 6.07 11.70
C VAL A 230 14.33 6.63 12.76
N ASP A 231 15.63 6.38 12.59
CA ASP A 231 16.69 7.03 13.36
C ASP A 231 16.90 8.45 12.80
N THR A 232 16.58 9.47 13.59
CA THR A 232 16.66 10.87 13.21
C THR A 232 18.07 11.46 13.28
N SER A 233 19.04 10.73 13.84
CA SER A 233 20.39 11.26 14.12
C SER A 233 21.15 11.71 12.87
N MET A 234 20.85 11.13 11.71
CA MET A 234 21.46 11.47 10.43
C MET A 234 20.67 12.52 9.64
N LEU A 235 19.43 12.81 10.05
CA LEU A 235 18.54 13.69 9.31
C LEU A 235 18.85 15.16 9.62
N LYS A 236 18.82 15.99 8.56
CA LYS A 236 19.04 17.44 8.63
C LYS A 236 17.68 18.13 8.64
N ASN A 237 17.66 19.35 9.14
CA ASN A 237 16.52 20.25 9.35
C ASN A 237 15.85 20.07 10.72
N GLU A 238 15.27 21.17 11.18
CA GLU A 238 14.68 21.30 12.52
C GLU A 238 13.53 20.33 12.74
N CYS A 239 12.77 20.00 11.71
CA CYS A 239 11.63 19.08 11.79
C CYS A 239 12.02 17.65 12.17
N TYR A 240 13.31 17.32 12.18
CA TYR A 240 13.83 16.03 12.62
C TYR A 240 14.61 16.11 13.93
N GLN A 241 14.70 17.29 14.58
CA GLN A 241 15.33 17.46 15.89
C GLN A 241 14.43 16.87 16.99
N ARG A 242 14.26 15.57 16.94
CA ARG A 242 13.45 14.77 17.86
C ARG A 242 13.99 13.35 17.95
N ARG A 243 13.56 12.62 18.97
CA ARG A 243 13.91 11.20 19.13
C ARG A 243 13.32 10.36 17.98
N PRO A 244 13.84 9.15 17.72
CA PRO A 244 13.26 8.22 16.75
C PRO A 244 11.75 8.06 16.92
N TYR A 245 11.04 7.96 15.80
CA TYR A 245 9.58 7.88 15.76
C TYR A 245 9.09 6.83 14.76
N PRO A 246 7.84 6.33 14.89
CA PRO A 246 7.30 5.33 13.99
C PRO A 246 7.21 5.82 12.53
N VAL A 247 7.64 4.98 11.59
CA VAL A 247 7.49 5.18 10.14
C VAL A 247 6.76 4.03 9.46
N THR A 248 6.54 2.93 10.20
CA THR A 248 5.69 1.82 9.73
C THR A 248 5.03 1.17 10.93
N TRP A 249 3.72 0.99 10.86
CA TRP A 249 2.94 0.40 11.93
C TRP A 249 1.71 -0.35 11.42
N ALA A 250 1.16 -1.19 12.28
CA ALA A 250 -0.11 -1.85 12.11
C ALA A 250 -0.97 -1.65 13.38
N ARG A 251 -2.29 -1.53 13.21
CA ARG A 251 -3.24 -1.44 14.31
C ARG A 251 -4.63 -1.93 13.89
N MET A 252 -5.48 -2.17 14.86
CA MET A 252 -6.90 -2.39 14.61
C MET A 252 -7.66 -1.09 14.79
N ASN A 253 -8.61 -0.80 13.89
CA ASN A 253 -9.63 0.23 14.07
C ASN A 253 -11.00 -0.46 14.03
N GLY A 254 -11.60 -0.70 15.19
CA GLY A 254 -12.73 -1.62 15.30
C GLY A 254 -12.32 -3.03 14.84
N LYS A 255 -12.94 -3.53 13.76
CA LYS A 255 -12.60 -4.81 13.13
C LYS A 255 -11.62 -4.66 11.95
N GLY A 256 -11.36 -3.43 11.49
CA GLY A 256 -10.50 -3.13 10.35
C GLY A 256 -9.03 -3.21 10.68
N ARG A 257 -8.25 -3.79 9.76
CA ARG A 257 -6.79 -3.87 9.84
C ARG A 257 -6.18 -2.67 9.14
N VAL A 258 -5.51 -1.80 9.88
CA VAL A 258 -4.90 -0.56 9.39
C VAL A 258 -3.38 -0.72 9.40
N PHE A 259 -2.77 -0.68 8.23
CA PHE A 259 -1.32 -0.66 8.02
C PHE A 259 -0.89 0.68 7.45
N PHE A 260 0.21 1.22 7.92
CA PHE A 260 0.82 2.43 7.38
C PHE A 260 2.32 2.25 7.14
N ILE A 261 2.80 2.83 6.03
CA ILE A 261 4.21 2.90 5.66
C ILE A 261 4.55 4.30 5.14
N ALA A 262 5.48 5.00 5.81
CA ALA A 262 5.84 6.38 5.49
C ALA A 262 6.73 6.51 4.25
N MET A 263 7.25 5.43 3.71
CA MET A 263 8.06 5.39 2.49
C MET A 263 7.17 5.43 1.25
N GLY A 264 7.75 5.85 0.10
CA GLY A 264 7.08 5.76 -1.19
C GLY A 264 7.09 7.03 -2.06
N ASP A 265 7.69 8.16 -1.62
CA ASP A 265 7.78 9.39 -2.45
C ASP A 265 8.61 9.16 -3.73
N ARG A 266 9.72 8.43 -3.61
CA ARG A 266 10.68 8.29 -4.70
C ARG A 266 10.27 7.22 -5.71
N PRO A 267 10.35 7.52 -7.04
CA PRO A 267 10.13 6.51 -8.09
C PRO A 267 11.01 5.26 -7.93
N GLU A 268 12.27 5.42 -7.53
CA GLU A 268 13.22 4.32 -7.37
C GLU A 268 12.83 3.36 -6.25
N ASN A 269 12.13 3.85 -5.22
CA ASN A 269 11.69 3.02 -4.10
C ASN A 269 10.63 2.00 -4.52
N TRP A 270 9.88 2.25 -5.59
CA TRP A 270 8.92 1.30 -6.18
C TRP A 270 9.58 0.14 -6.96
N GLN A 271 10.91 0.08 -6.96
CA GLN A 271 11.71 -1.07 -7.43
C GLN A 271 12.56 -1.66 -6.29
N ASN A 272 12.52 -1.08 -5.10
CA ASN A 272 13.30 -1.54 -3.95
C ASN A 272 12.65 -2.76 -3.29
N ALA A 273 13.38 -3.87 -3.21
CA ALA A 273 12.85 -5.13 -2.69
C ALA A 273 12.40 -5.06 -1.22
N PHE A 274 13.12 -4.33 -0.36
CA PHE A 274 12.73 -4.13 1.04
C PHE A 274 11.38 -3.43 1.13
N PHE A 275 11.23 -2.29 0.44
CA PHE A 275 9.98 -1.53 0.43
C PHE A 275 8.81 -2.36 -0.13
N LEU A 276 8.99 -3.00 -1.29
CA LEU A 276 7.93 -3.76 -1.95
C LEU A 276 7.51 -5.00 -1.14
N ASN A 277 8.46 -5.70 -0.51
CA ASN A 277 8.14 -6.87 0.32
C ASN A 277 7.37 -6.46 1.58
N LEU A 278 7.80 -5.38 2.25
CA LEU A 278 7.09 -4.86 3.43
C LEU A 278 5.70 -4.35 3.06
N LEU A 279 5.57 -3.62 1.95
CA LEU A 279 4.27 -3.16 1.44
C LEU A 279 3.35 -4.35 1.09
N ALA A 280 3.85 -5.37 0.39
CA ALA A 280 3.09 -6.57 0.09
C ALA A 280 2.64 -7.30 1.36
N GLY A 281 3.51 -7.40 2.36
CA GLY A 281 3.20 -7.94 3.68
C GLY A 281 2.06 -7.19 4.36
N GLY A 282 2.12 -5.86 4.38
CA GLY A 282 1.10 -4.98 4.92
C GLY A 282 -0.24 -5.10 4.19
N ILE A 283 -0.22 -5.13 2.85
CA ILE A 283 -1.43 -5.34 2.03
C ILE A 283 -2.07 -6.70 2.36
N ARG A 284 -1.29 -7.79 2.33
CA ARG A 284 -1.80 -9.14 2.63
C ARG A 284 -2.35 -9.25 4.05
N TRP A 285 -1.68 -8.60 5.02
CA TRP A 285 -2.19 -8.55 6.39
C TRP A 285 -3.52 -7.77 6.45
N SER A 286 -3.63 -6.62 5.78
CA SER A 286 -4.86 -5.82 5.73
C SER A 286 -6.00 -6.56 5.02
N LEU A 287 -5.71 -7.37 3.99
CA LEU A 287 -6.67 -8.26 3.33
C LEU A 287 -7.05 -9.48 4.20
N GLY A 288 -6.37 -9.72 5.32
CA GLY A 288 -6.61 -10.89 6.17
C GLY A 288 -5.98 -12.18 5.66
N GLU A 289 -5.03 -12.09 4.74
CA GLU A 289 -4.32 -13.24 4.13
C GLU A 289 -3.00 -13.57 4.84
N ALA A 290 -2.51 -12.67 5.68
CA ALA A 290 -1.34 -12.88 6.54
C ALA A 290 -1.69 -12.61 8.00
N LYS A 291 -0.95 -13.27 8.91
CA LYS A 291 -1.08 -13.07 10.36
C LYS A 291 0.11 -12.24 10.86
N ALA A 292 -0.13 -11.39 11.85
CA ALA A 292 0.90 -10.69 12.61
C ALA A 292 0.46 -10.63 14.07
N ASP A 293 1.42 -10.61 14.99
CA ASP A 293 1.17 -10.22 16.37
C ASP A 293 1.05 -8.69 16.41
N LEU A 294 0.00 -8.18 17.03
CA LEU A 294 -0.25 -6.76 17.21
C LEU A 294 -0.14 -6.32 18.67
N SER A 295 0.68 -7.00 19.45
CA SER A 295 1.01 -6.54 20.81
C SER A 295 1.51 -5.10 20.77
N GLN A 296 0.85 -4.22 21.52
CA GLN A 296 1.20 -2.79 21.56
C GLN A 296 2.63 -2.61 22.07
N ASN A 297 3.44 -1.92 21.27
CA ASN A 297 4.87 -1.74 21.58
C ASN A 297 5.37 -0.29 21.42
N LEU A 298 4.47 0.68 21.18
CA LEU A 298 4.82 2.07 20.86
C LEU A 298 5.80 2.68 21.88
N LEU A 299 5.54 2.52 23.17
CA LEU A 299 6.41 3.09 24.23
C LEU A 299 7.80 2.46 24.23
N ALA A 300 7.93 1.18 23.90
CA ALA A 300 9.19 0.49 23.84
C ALA A 300 9.97 0.82 22.56
N ALA A 301 9.28 0.83 21.41
CA ALA A 301 9.88 1.07 20.10
C ALA A 301 10.22 2.55 19.86
N ALA A 302 9.38 3.46 20.36
CA ALA A 302 9.51 4.90 20.14
C ALA A 302 9.16 5.71 21.40
N PRO A 303 9.99 5.70 22.44
CA PRO A 303 9.69 6.40 23.71
C PRO A 303 9.56 7.92 23.54
N GLY A 304 9.99 8.47 22.39
CA GLY A 304 9.81 9.87 22.00
C GLY A 304 8.64 10.13 21.07
N TYR A 305 7.69 9.21 20.95
CA TYR A 305 6.58 9.32 20.00
C TYR A 305 5.75 10.60 20.16
N ALA A 306 5.65 11.15 21.36
CA ALA A 306 4.91 12.37 21.66
C ALA A 306 5.72 13.67 21.43
N ASP A 307 7.02 13.57 21.06
CA ASP A 307 7.86 14.74 20.80
C ASP A 307 7.32 15.48 19.55
N ILE A 308 7.03 16.77 19.71
CA ILE A 308 6.75 17.66 18.59
C ILE A 308 8.06 18.37 18.22
N PRO A 309 8.52 18.31 16.97
CA PRO A 309 9.75 18.97 16.57
C PRO A 309 9.62 20.50 16.62
N PRO A 310 10.74 21.24 16.66
CA PRO A 310 10.73 22.68 16.47
C PRO A 310 10.00 23.10 15.18
N LYS A 311 9.35 24.26 15.20
CA LYS A 311 8.71 24.80 13.99
C LYS A 311 9.76 24.96 12.88
N PHE A 312 9.46 24.38 11.74
CA PHE A 312 10.22 24.55 10.53
C PHE A 312 9.41 25.50 9.61
N PRO A 313 9.97 26.63 9.18
CA PRO A 313 9.20 27.61 8.44
C PRO A 313 8.61 27.02 7.15
N PRO A 314 7.38 27.43 6.76
CA PRO A 314 6.78 26.99 5.50
C PRO A 314 7.64 27.44 4.30
N ALA A 315 7.55 26.76 3.16
CA ALA A 315 8.23 27.20 1.95
C ALA A 315 7.79 28.61 1.59
N PRO A 316 8.69 29.46 1.11
CA PRO A 316 8.26 30.73 0.55
C PRO A 316 7.26 30.45 -0.56
N ALA A 317 6.16 31.21 -0.57
CA ALA A 317 5.17 31.14 -1.64
C ALA A 317 5.88 31.35 -3.00
N LYS A 318 5.61 30.45 -3.95
CA LYS A 318 6.10 30.63 -5.33
C LYS A 318 5.27 31.67 -6.05
#